data_f07c81f0b877b713da8f022fd048c5e5
#
_entry.id   f07c81f0b877b713da8f022fd048c5e5
#
_cell.length_a   1.000
_cell.length_b   1.000
_cell.length_c   1.000
_cell.angle_alpha   90.00
_cell.angle_beta   90.00
_cell.angle_gamma   90.00
#
_symmetry.space_group_name_H-M   'P 1'
#
loop_
_entity.id
_entity.type
_entity.pdbx_description
1 polymer ?
#
loop_
_entity_poly.entity_id
_entity_poly.type
_entity_poly.pdbx_seq_one_letter_code
_entity_poly.pdbx_strand_id
1 'polypeptide(L)'
;MNQTADNAENTPVSMPEGNRKENDMEEKKKGFFSRLVEGLNKTRENIVSGIDSIFSGFSAIDDDFYEELEETLIMGDIGIQTTMTIMEDLRKKVKEQHIKDPSQCKQLLIDSIRSQMDLGENAYEFENRQSVVLVIGVNGVGKTTSVGKLAGQLKDEGKKVVLAAADTFRAAAIEQLTEWANRAGVEIIAQQEGSDPAAVIYDAVAAAKSRKADVLICDTAGRLHNKKNLMEELRKINRIIDKEYADAYRETLVV
;
A
#
# COMPACT_ATOMS: atom_id res chain seq x y z
N MET A 1 -47.22 -63.81 -14.02
CA MET A 1 -46.81 -62.76 -14.95
C MET A 1 -47.00 -61.46 -14.25
N ASN A 2 -45.95 -60.95 -13.57
CA ASN A 2 -45.93 -59.63 -13.02
C ASN A 2 -44.47 -59.20 -12.99
N GLN A 3 -44.16 -58.25 -13.79
CA GLN A 3 -42.85 -57.55 -13.79
C GLN A 3 -42.94 -56.36 -12.80
N THR A 4 -42.14 -56.39 -11.78
CA THR A 4 -41.89 -55.24 -10.89
C THR A 4 -40.67 -54.48 -11.42
N ALA A 5 -40.88 -53.23 -11.77
CA ALA A 5 -39.86 -52.29 -12.15
C ALA A 5 -39.22 -51.66 -10.89
N ASP A 6 -37.92 -51.82 -10.77
CA ASP A 6 -37.09 -51.13 -9.76
C ASP A 6 -36.91 -49.66 -10.13
N ASN A 7 -37.40 -48.78 -9.26
CA ASN A 7 -37.07 -47.34 -9.29
C ASN A 7 -35.81 -47.11 -8.46
N ALA A 8 -34.69 -46.85 -9.12
CA ALA A 8 -33.49 -46.37 -8.46
C ALA A 8 -33.62 -44.84 -8.18
N GLU A 9 -33.80 -44.47 -6.93
CA GLU A 9 -33.72 -43.10 -6.45
C GLU A 9 -32.28 -42.57 -6.60
N ASN A 10 -32.15 -41.53 -7.40
CA ASN A 10 -30.93 -40.80 -7.62
C ASN A 10 -30.82 -39.70 -6.53
N THR A 11 -30.14 -40.02 -5.44
CA THR A 11 -29.86 -39.05 -4.35
C THR A 11 -28.69 -38.16 -4.79
N PRO A 12 -28.83 -36.84 -4.78
CA PRO A 12 -27.69 -35.98 -5.09
C PRO A 12 -26.68 -35.99 -3.93
N VAL A 13 -25.45 -36.37 -4.25
CA VAL A 13 -24.30 -36.32 -3.30
C VAL A 13 -24.05 -34.85 -2.92
N SER A 14 -24.35 -34.51 -1.67
CA SER A 14 -24.01 -33.21 -1.11
C SER A 14 -22.49 -33.10 -0.93
N MET A 15 -21.86 -32.15 -1.63
CA MET A 15 -20.47 -31.78 -1.38
C MET A 15 -20.28 -31.27 0.06
N PRO A 16 -19.14 -31.55 0.70
CA PRO A 16 -18.86 -31.10 2.07
C PRO A 16 -18.80 -29.56 2.12
N GLU A 17 -19.37 -28.97 3.18
CA GLU A 17 -19.52 -27.53 3.39
C GLU A 17 -18.19 -26.73 3.35
N GLY A 18 -17.05 -27.38 3.57
CA GLY A 18 -15.73 -26.77 3.48
C GLY A 18 -15.37 -26.27 2.07
N ASN A 19 -15.67 -27.05 1.03
CA ASN A 19 -15.37 -26.71 -0.35
C ASN A 19 -16.25 -25.57 -0.92
N ARG A 20 -17.45 -25.35 -0.36
CA ARG A 20 -18.30 -24.22 -0.76
C ARG A 20 -17.77 -22.87 -0.26
N LYS A 21 -17.25 -22.83 0.97
CA LYS A 21 -16.72 -21.59 1.54
C LYS A 21 -15.41 -21.15 0.90
N GLU A 22 -14.56 -22.09 0.47
CA GLU A 22 -13.34 -21.78 -0.27
C GLU A 22 -13.64 -21.27 -1.68
N ASN A 23 -14.54 -21.91 -2.42
CA ASN A 23 -14.96 -21.45 -3.74
C ASN A 23 -15.66 -20.08 -3.70
N ASP A 24 -16.53 -19.82 -2.73
CA ASP A 24 -17.19 -18.53 -2.55
C ASP A 24 -16.18 -17.41 -2.18
N MET A 25 -15.10 -17.72 -1.46
CA MET A 25 -14.03 -16.77 -1.17
C MET A 25 -13.14 -16.51 -2.37
N GLU A 26 -12.85 -17.52 -3.20
CA GLU A 26 -12.08 -17.33 -4.44
C GLU A 26 -12.87 -16.56 -5.50
N GLU A 27 -14.16 -16.80 -5.65
CA GLU A 27 -15.02 -16.01 -6.55
C GLU A 27 -15.17 -14.56 -6.08
N LYS A 28 -15.29 -14.32 -4.78
CA LYS A 28 -15.29 -12.95 -4.22
C LYS A 28 -13.97 -12.23 -4.38
N LYS A 29 -12.83 -12.95 -4.26
CA LYS A 29 -11.49 -12.38 -4.53
C LYS A 29 -11.34 -12.03 -6.01
N LYS A 30 -11.73 -12.91 -6.93
CA LYS A 30 -11.71 -12.65 -8.38
C LYS A 30 -12.59 -11.45 -8.75
N GLY A 31 -13.79 -11.32 -8.17
CA GLY A 31 -14.69 -10.19 -8.40
C GLY A 31 -14.16 -8.86 -7.85
N PHE A 32 -13.41 -8.88 -6.74
CA PHE A 32 -12.79 -7.69 -6.18
C PHE A 32 -11.62 -7.21 -7.05
N PHE A 33 -10.72 -8.11 -7.45
CA PHE A 33 -9.61 -7.77 -8.34
C PHE A 33 -10.07 -7.30 -9.71
N SER A 34 -11.14 -7.88 -10.28
CA SER A 34 -11.66 -7.43 -11.57
C SER A 34 -12.24 -6.01 -11.48
N ARG A 35 -12.96 -5.66 -10.41
CA ARG A 35 -13.46 -4.30 -10.16
C ARG A 35 -12.34 -3.28 -9.90
N LEU A 36 -11.28 -3.69 -9.21
CA LEU A 36 -10.11 -2.84 -9.00
C LEU A 36 -9.39 -2.55 -10.33
N VAL A 37 -9.18 -3.58 -11.14
CA VAL A 37 -8.59 -3.46 -12.48
C VAL A 37 -9.46 -2.59 -13.39
N GLU A 38 -10.78 -2.77 -13.35
CA GLU A 38 -11.73 -1.98 -14.13
C GLU A 38 -11.78 -0.50 -13.71
N GLY A 39 -11.67 -0.23 -12.39
CA GLY A 39 -11.56 1.13 -11.85
C GLY A 39 -10.27 1.85 -12.24
N LEU A 40 -9.17 1.13 -12.39
CA LEU A 40 -7.87 1.67 -12.81
C LEU A 40 -7.71 1.77 -14.34
N ASN A 41 -8.54 1.09 -15.13
CA ASN A 41 -8.43 1.05 -16.58
C ASN A 41 -8.54 2.45 -17.21
N LYS A 42 -9.47 3.29 -16.72
CA LYS A 42 -9.66 4.64 -17.30
C LYS A 42 -8.45 5.55 -17.08
N THR A 43 -7.82 5.49 -15.89
CA THR A 43 -6.59 6.25 -15.60
C THR A 43 -5.43 5.69 -16.39
N ARG A 44 -5.32 4.37 -16.47
CA ARG A 44 -4.31 3.66 -17.27
C ARG A 44 -4.44 4.00 -18.75
N GLU A 45 -5.65 3.94 -19.31
CA GLU A 45 -5.89 4.25 -20.72
C GLU A 45 -5.49 5.67 -21.07
N ASN A 46 -5.76 6.66 -20.23
CA ASN A 46 -5.37 8.05 -20.48
C ASN A 46 -3.85 8.25 -20.50
N ILE A 47 -3.13 7.67 -19.53
CA ILE A 47 -1.67 7.80 -19.46
C ILE A 47 -1.00 6.98 -20.58
N VAL A 48 -1.40 5.73 -20.76
CA VAL A 48 -0.79 4.83 -21.76
C VAL A 48 -1.07 5.31 -23.17
N SER A 49 -2.30 5.77 -23.47
CA SER A 49 -2.63 6.31 -24.80
C SER A 49 -1.89 7.63 -25.10
N GLY A 50 -1.69 8.50 -24.09
CA GLY A 50 -0.88 9.70 -24.24
C GLY A 50 0.57 9.35 -24.60
N ILE A 51 1.19 8.46 -23.82
CA ILE A 51 2.55 7.99 -24.06
C ILE A 51 2.66 7.29 -25.44
N ASP A 52 1.73 6.41 -25.80
CA ASP A 52 1.73 5.71 -27.09
C ASP A 52 1.57 6.68 -28.28
N SER A 53 0.80 7.74 -28.11
CA SER A 53 0.64 8.78 -29.13
C SER A 53 1.95 9.53 -29.39
N ILE A 54 2.73 9.81 -28.35
CA ILE A 54 4.04 10.46 -28.49
C ILE A 54 5.00 9.55 -29.25
N PHE A 55 5.15 8.28 -28.84
CA PHE A 55 6.07 7.34 -29.48
C PHE A 55 5.70 7.02 -30.94
N SER A 56 4.43 7.17 -31.34
CA SER A 56 3.97 6.96 -32.69
C SER A 56 3.89 8.24 -33.51
N GLY A 57 3.79 9.40 -32.86
CA GLY A 57 3.60 10.70 -33.54
C GLY A 57 4.90 11.41 -33.91
N PHE A 58 5.98 11.16 -33.22
CA PHE A 58 7.28 11.77 -33.50
C PHE A 58 8.11 10.91 -34.43
N SER A 59 8.80 11.58 -35.37
CA SER A 59 9.71 10.94 -36.34
C SER A 59 11.18 10.98 -35.92
N ALA A 60 11.50 11.76 -34.87
CA ALA A 60 12.84 11.96 -34.34
C ALA A 60 12.80 12.14 -32.81
N ILE A 61 13.93 11.85 -32.17
CA ILE A 61 14.14 12.10 -30.76
C ILE A 61 14.86 13.44 -30.61
N ASP A 62 14.08 14.50 -30.55
CA ASP A 62 14.52 15.88 -30.40
C ASP A 62 14.03 16.47 -29.06
N ASP A 63 14.25 17.76 -28.85
CA ASP A 63 13.83 18.42 -27.61
C ASP A 63 12.29 18.45 -27.50
N ASP A 64 11.56 18.64 -28.57
CA ASP A 64 10.10 18.66 -28.61
C ASP A 64 9.53 17.31 -28.19
N PHE A 65 10.14 16.19 -28.61
CA PHE A 65 9.79 14.83 -28.16
C PHE A 65 9.95 14.68 -26.64
N TYR A 66 11.04 15.17 -26.09
CA TYR A 66 11.28 15.06 -24.65
C TYR A 66 10.37 15.99 -23.83
N GLU A 67 10.06 17.20 -24.32
CA GLU A 67 9.15 18.12 -23.64
C GLU A 67 7.73 17.55 -23.56
N GLU A 68 7.21 17.01 -24.67
CA GLU A 68 5.88 16.39 -24.70
C GLU A 68 5.80 15.16 -23.79
N LEU A 69 6.87 14.36 -23.72
CA LEU A 69 6.92 13.20 -22.82
C LEU A 69 6.96 13.63 -21.35
N GLU A 70 7.74 14.66 -21.01
CA GLU A 70 7.81 15.23 -19.67
C GLU A 70 6.44 15.78 -19.24
N GLU A 71 5.78 16.55 -20.09
CA GLU A 71 4.44 17.09 -19.85
C GLU A 71 3.43 15.96 -19.62
N THR A 72 3.45 14.92 -20.45
CA THR A 72 2.56 13.75 -20.32
C THR A 72 2.77 13.01 -18.99
N LEU A 73 4.01 12.85 -18.54
CA LEU A 73 4.30 12.22 -17.25
C LEU A 73 3.78 13.08 -16.08
N ILE A 74 3.96 14.40 -16.13
CA ILE A 74 3.44 15.33 -15.12
C ILE A 74 1.91 15.34 -15.12
N MET A 75 1.28 15.37 -16.30
CA MET A 75 -0.17 15.28 -16.45
C MET A 75 -0.72 13.93 -15.94
N GLY A 76 0.10 12.89 -16.00
CA GLY A 76 -0.16 11.59 -15.38
C GLY A 76 0.01 11.56 -13.85
N ASP A 77 0.16 12.73 -13.21
CA ASP A 77 0.33 12.93 -11.77
C ASP A 77 1.65 12.34 -11.21
N ILE A 78 2.66 12.18 -12.08
CA ILE A 78 4.02 11.85 -11.65
C ILE A 78 4.67 13.12 -11.14
N GLY A 79 5.20 13.09 -9.90
CA GLY A 79 5.81 14.26 -9.29
C GLY A 79 6.99 14.81 -10.11
N ILE A 80 7.12 16.13 -10.21
CA ILE A 80 8.13 16.84 -11.04
C ILE A 80 9.54 16.27 -10.82
N GLN A 81 9.96 16.08 -9.56
CA GLN A 81 11.31 15.58 -9.27
C GLN A 81 11.53 14.15 -9.81
N THR A 82 10.54 13.29 -9.69
CA THR A 82 10.58 11.91 -10.22
C THR A 82 10.60 11.95 -11.75
N THR A 83 9.78 12.79 -12.38
CA THR A 83 9.77 12.98 -13.83
C THR A 83 11.15 13.42 -14.34
N MET A 84 11.75 14.42 -13.72
CA MET A 84 13.11 14.87 -14.08
C MET A 84 14.13 13.73 -14.02
N THR A 85 14.11 12.93 -12.94
CA THR A 85 15.03 11.79 -12.79
C THR A 85 14.80 10.73 -13.87
N ILE A 86 13.54 10.42 -14.20
CA ILE A 86 13.18 9.48 -15.30
C ILE A 86 13.69 10.01 -16.64
N MET A 87 13.47 11.30 -16.91
CA MET A 87 13.86 11.93 -18.17
C MET A 87 15.40 12.02 -18.34
N GLU A 88 16.13 12.31 -17.29
CA GLU A 88 17.59 12.29 -17.29
C GLU A 88 18.15 10.89 -17.60
N ASP A 89 17.59 9.85 -16.94
CA ASP A 89 17.98 8.46 -17.19
C ASP A 89 17.63 8.01 -18.62
N LEU A 90 16.46 8.41 -19.12
CA LEU A 90 16.05 8.13 -20.50
C LEU A 90 16.99 8.79 -21.52
N ARG A 91 17.28 10.10 -21.39
CA ARG A 91 18.21 10.83 -22.26
C ARG A 91 19.59 10.17 -22.27
N LYS A 92 20.08 9.76 -21.10
CA LYS A 92 21.36 9.07 -20.97
C LYS A 92 21.36 7.74 -21.72
N LYS A 93 20.35 6.88 -21.51
CA LYS A 93 20.22 5.58 -22.16
C LYS A 93 20.07 5.70 -23.69
N VAL A 94 19.27 6.66 -24.17
CA VAL A 94 19.12 6.95 -25.60
C VAL A 94 20.47 7.31 -26.24
N LYS A 95 21.25 8.15 -25.57
CA LYS A 95 22.58 8.54 -26.04
C LYS A 95 23.57 7.37 -26.04
N GLU A 96 23.62 6.59 -24.96
CA GLU A 96 24.54 5.46 -24.79
C GLU A 96 24.25 4.34 -25.79
N GLN A 97 22.97 4.08 -26.08
CA GLN A 97 22.54 3.02 -26.98
C GLN A 97 22.37 3.50 -28.43
N HIS A 98 22.66 4.79 -28.72
CA HIS A 98 22.54 5.39 -30.03
C HIS A 98 21.15 5.23 -30.69
N ILE A 99 20.10 5.28 -29.85
CA ILE A 99 18.72 5.16 -30.30
C ILE A 99 18.32 6.38 -31.12
N LYS A 100 17.71 6.16 -32.27
CA LYS A 100 17.25 7.22 -33.19
C LYS A 100 15.75 7.18 -33.45
N ASP A 101 15.12 6.05 -33.17
CA ASP A 101 13.70 5.83 -33.40
C ASP A 101 12.94 6.00 -32.09
N PRO A 102 11.98 6.96 -31.99
CA PRO A 102 11.16 7.17 -30.81
C PRO A 102 10.49 5.91 -30.29
N SER A 103 10.03 5.02 -31.17
CA SER A 103 9.36 3.77 -30.78
C SER A 103 10.21 2.88 -29.86
N GLN A 104 11.54 2.92 -30.02
CA GLN A 104 12.49 2.16 -29.20
C GLN A 104 12.65 2.77 -27.79
N CYS A 105 12.32 4.05 -27.61
CA CYS A 105 12.38 4.73 -26.31
C CYS A 105 11.31 4.25 -25.33
N LYS A 106 10.20 3.70 -25.83
CA LYS A 106 9.10 3.23 -24.98
C LYS A 106 9.58 2.20 -23.95
N GLN A 107 10.36 1.21 -24.37
CA GLN A 107 10.87 0.19 -23.46
C GLN A 107 11.88 0.80 -22.48
N LEU A 108 12.74 1.71 -22.91
CA LEU A 108 13.68 2.40 -22.06
C LEU A 108 12.97 3.25 -21.00
N LEU A 109 11.87 3.92 -21.35
CA LEU A 109 11.04 4.65 -20.40
C LEU A 109 10.43 3.73 -19.36
N ILE A 110 9.85 2.60 -19.78
CA ILE A 110 9.29 1.58 -18.87
C ILE A 110 10.37 1.07 -17.90
N ASP A 111 11.56 0.78 -18.40
CA ASP A 111 12.67 0.28 -17.58
C ASP A 111 13.21 1.36 -16.62
N SER A 112 13.18 2.63 -17.02
CA SER A 112 13.53 3.75 -16.13
C SER A 112 12.51 3.94 -15.02
N ILE A 113 11.21 3.89 -15.33
CA ILE A 113 10.14 3.94 -14.32
C ILE A 113 10.24 2.74 -13.38
N ARG A 114 10.40 1.53 -13.91
CA ARG A 114 10.54 0.31 -13.10
C ARG A 114 11.73 0.39 -12.14
N SER A 115 12.86 0.89 -12.62
CA SER A 115 14.06 1.09 -11.79
C SER A 115 13.84 2.07 -10.65
N GLN A 116 13.01 3.12 -10.83
CA GLN A 116 12.64 4.05 -9.76
C GLN A 116 11.69 3.43 -8.72
N MET A 117 10.92 2.41 -9.13
CA MET A 117 9.99 1.70 -8.23
C MET A 117 10.63 0.49 -7.55
N ASP A 118 11.82 0.09 -7.98
CA ASP A 118 12.53 -1.04 -7.40
C ASP A 118 13.19 -0.64 -6.09
N LEU A 119 12.65 -1.13 -4.98
CA LEU A 119 13.19 -0.94 -3.62
C LEU A 119 14.32 -1.94 -3.29
N GLY A 120 14.65 -2.83 -4.22
CA GLY A 120 15.66 -3.87 -4.03
C GLY A 120 15.24 -4.94 -3.01
N GLU A 121 16.25 -5.67 -2.51
CA GLU A 121 16.03 -6.76 -1.56
C GLU A 121 15.53 -6.31 -0.18
N ASN A 122 15.55 -5.00 0.09
CA ASN A 122 15.11 -4.41 1.36
C ASN A 122 13.61 -4.12 1.41
N ALA A 123 12.85 -4.41 0.35
CA ALA A 123 11.42 -4.27 0.36
C ALA A 123 10.80 -5.22 1.41
N TYR A 124 9.90 -4.67 2.25
CA TYR A 124 9.21 -5.43 3.31
C TYR A 124 10.11 -6.02 4.41
N GLU A 125 11.33 -5.51 4.61
CA GLU A 125 12.20 -5.95 5.70
C GLU A 125 11.57 -5.83 7.09
N PHE A 126 10.56 -4.97 7.24
CA PHE A 126 9.81 -4.82 8.49
C PHE A 126 9.13 -6.12 8.95
N GLU A 127 8.89 -7.06 8.04
CA GLU A 127 8.33 -8.37 8.37
C GLU A 127 9.36 -9.30 9.03
N ASN A 128 10.65 -9.08 8.77
CA ASN A 128 11.73 -9.97 9.18
C ASN A 128 12.62 -9.41 10.29
N ARG A 129 12.35 -8.19 10.75
CA ARG A 129 13.11 -7.47 11.77
C ARG A 129 12.18 -6.86 12.80
N GLN A 130 12.70 -6.58 14.00
CA GLN A 130 11.96 -5.76 14.96
C GLN A 130 11.73 -4.37 14.36
N SER A 131 10.47 -3.98 14.20
CA SER A 131 10.12 -2.86 13.33
C SER A 131 9.06 -1.95 13.91
N VAL A 132 9.09 -0.68 13.46
CA VAL A 132 8.03 0.30 13.62
C VAL A 132 7.48 0.66 12.25
N VAL A 133 6.20 0.39 12.03
CA VAL A 133 5.47 0.74 10.80
C VAL A 133 4.59 1.94 11.06
N LEU A 134 4.87 3.06 10.44
CA LEU A 134 4.07 4.28 10.52
C LEU A 134 3.11 4.34 9.33
N VAL A 135 1.80 4.29 9.58
CA VAL A 135 0.79 4.34 8.52
C VAL A 135 0.24 5.75 8.39
N ILE A 136 0.49 6.37 7.25
CA ILE A 136 0.12 7.76 6.94
C ILE A 136 -0.83 7.83 5.73
N GLY A 137 -1.48 8.97 5.55
CA GLY A 137 -2.43 9.22 4.44
C GLY A 137 -3.54 10.18 4.86
N VAL A 138 -4.37 10.61 3.91
CA VAL A 138 -5.47 11.54 4.20
C VAL A 138 -6.64 10.85 4.93
N ASN A 139 -7.59 11.61 5.43
CA ASN A 139 -8.79 11.03 6.05
C ASN A 139 -9.65 10.30 5.02
N GLY A 140 -10.23 9.16 5.43
CA GLY A 140 -11.17 8.39 4.61
C GLY A 140 -10.54 7.40 3.63
N VAL A 141 -9.21 7.38 3.43
CA VAL A 141 -8.54 6.46 2.49
C VAL A 141 -8.42 5.02 3.00
N GLY A 142 -8.69 4.78 4.28
CA GLY A 142 -8.68 3.43 4.84
C GLY A 142 -7.46 3.08 5.71
N LYS A 143 -6.73 4.06 6.26
CA LYS A 143 -5.55 3.82 7.13
C LYS A 143 -5.86 2.84 8.26
N THR A 144 -6.81 3.16 9.13
CA THR A 144 -7.21 2.32 10.27
C THR A 144 -7.62 0.91 9.84
N THR A 145 -8.33 0.79 8.70
CA THR A 145 -8.69 -0.51 8.13
C THR A 145 -7.46 -1.29 7.65
N SER A 146 -6.52 -0.61 6.99
CA SER A 146 -5.27 -1.22 6.52
C SER A 146 -4.39 -1.68 7.69
N VAL A 147 -4.28 -0.84 8.73
CA VAL A 147 -3.60 -1.19 9.98
C VAL A 147 -4.18 -2.46 10.60
N GLY A 148 -5.51 -2.52 10.74
CA GLY A 148 -6.18 -3.69 11.31
C GLY A 148 -5.97 -4.97 10.52
N LYS A 149 -6.02 -4.89 9.19
CA LYS A 149 -5.78 -6.04 8.29
C LYS A 149 -4.33 -6.50 8.33
N LEU A 150 -3.37 -5.56 8.27
CA LEU A 150 -1.94 -5.87 8.37
C LEU A 150 -1.61 -6.51 9.71
N ALA A 151 -2.18 -5.98 10.80
CA ALA A 151 -2.00 -6.56 12.13
C ALA A 151 -2.49 -8.01 12.22
N GLY A 152 -3.66 -8.29 11.63
CA GLY A 152 -4.22 -9.65 11.58
C GLY A 152 -3.32 -10.58 10.76
N GLN A 153 -2.88 -10.17 9.58
CA GLN A 153 -1.99 -10.96 8.73
C GLN A 153 -0.68 -11.31 9.45
N LEU A 154 0.01 -10.31 10.01
CA LEU A 154 1.27 -10.53 10.74
C LEU A 154 1.06 -11.42 11.96
N LYS A 155 -0.09 -11.30 12.64
CA LYS A 155 -0.45 -12.18 13.76
C LYS A 155 -0.64 -13.62 13.31
N ASP A 156 -1.32 -13.85 12.17
CA ASP A 156 -1.52 -15.18 11.59
C ASP A 156 -0.18 -15.82 11.15
N GLU A 157 0.80 -15.00 10.79
CA GLU A 157 2.19 -15.40 10.51
C GLU A 157 3.02 -15.66 11.78
N GLY A 158 2.40 -15.55 12.96
CA GLY A 158 3.03 -15.82 14.26
C GLY A 158 3.82 -14.65 14.86
N LYS A 159 3.73 -13.44 14.30
CA LYS A 159 4.40 -12.25 14.80
C LYS A 159 3.71 -11.71 16.06
N LYS A 160 4.50 -11.15 16.95
CA LYS A 160 4.03 -10.33 18.07
C LYS A 160 3.79 -8.90 17.60
N VAL A 161 2.52 -8.51 17.48
CA VAL A 161 2.13 -7.19 16.99
C VAL A 161 1.57 -6.35 18.14
N VAL A 162 1.98 -5.08 18.16
CA VAL A 162 1.39 -4.03 19.03
C VAL A 162 0.88 -2.91 18.11
N LEU A 163 -0.34 -2.42 18.39
CA LEU A 163 -0.91 -1.27 17.71
C LEU A 163 -0.80 -0.01 18.55
N ALA A 164 -0.58 1.14 17.91
CA ALA A 164 -0.64 2.46 18.53
C ALA A 164 -1.74 3.30 17.88
N ALA A 165 -2.72 3.74 18.68
CA ALA A 165 -3.83 4.60 18.24
C ALA A 165 -3.41 6.08 18.29
N ALA A 166 -2.60 6.52 17.32
CA ALA A 166 -2.10 7.89 17.26
C ALA A 166 -3.00 8.86 16.46
N ASP A 167 -4.14 8.43 15.92
CA ASP A 167 -5.24 9.33 15.49
C ASP A 167 -6.09 9.70 16.71
N THR A 168 -5.53 10.49 17.61
CA THR A 168 -6.15 10.86 18.89
C THR A 168 -7.23 11.93 18.76
N PHE A 169 -7.37 12.56 17.60
CA PHE A 169 -8.35 13.62 17.37
C PHE A 169 -9.76 13.10 17.07
N ARG A 170 -9.89 11.82 16.88
CA ARG A 170 -11.15 11.19 16.52
C ARG A 170 -11.42 10.01 17.44
N ALA A 171 -12.35 10.20 18.40
CA ALA A 171 -12.80 9.12 19.28
C ALA A 171 -13.18 7.86 18.49
N ALA A 172 -13.94 8.01 17.41
CA ALA A 172 -14.34 6.91 16.55
C ALA A 172 -13.16 6.19 15.87
N ALA A 173 -12.01 6.85 15.64
CA ALA A 173 -10.83 6.18 15.09
C ALA A 173 -10.16 5.29 16.13
N ILE A 174 -10.08 5.76 17.39
CA ILE A 174 -9.57 4.97 18.52
C ILE A 174 -10.45 3.74 18.75
N GLU A 175 -11.77 3.91 18.79
CA GLU A 175 -12.74 2.83 18.95
C GLU A 175 -12.65 1.82 17.80
N GLN A 176 -12.57 2.31 16.56
CA GLN A 176 -12.43 1.48 15.37
C GLN A 176 -11.15 0.64 15.40
N LEU A 177 -10.02 1.25 15.77
CA LEU A 177 -8.75 0.53 15.86
C LEU A 177 -8.77 -0.49 17.00
N THR A 178 -9.42 -0.16 18.11
CA THR A 178 -9.61 -1.08 19.24
C THR A 178 -10.41 -2.32 18.82
N GLU A 179 -11.47 -2.12 18.04
CA GLU A 179 -12.25 -3.24 17.49
C GLU A 179 -11.41 -4.11 16.54
N TRP A 180 -10.58 -3.50 15.68
CA TRP A 180 -9.64 -4.24 14.83
C TRP A 180 -8.61 -5.02 15.65
N ALA A 181 -8.06 -4.42 16.71
CA ALA A 181 -7.12 -5.08 17.62
C ALA A 181 -7.75 -6.33 18.26
N ASN A 182 -8.98 -6.19 18.76
CA ASN A 182 -9.73 -7.29 19.36
C ASN A 182 -9.98 -8.42 18.34
N ARG A 183 -10.38 -8.09 17.13
CA ARG A 183 -10.62 -9.10 16.05
C ARG A 183 -9.34 -9.81 15.64
N ALA A 184 -8.24 -9.09 15.56
CA ALA A 184 -6.94 -9.66 15.21
C ALA A 184 -6.25 -10.37 16.39
N GLY A 185 -6.75 -10.22 17.61
CA GLY A 185 -6.12 -10.78 18.82
C GLY A 185 -4.75 -10.18 19.09
N VAL A 186 -4.57 -8.87 18.81
CA VAL A 186 -3.34 -8.12 19.04
C VAL A 186 -3.54 -7.05 20.10
N GLU A 187 -2.45 -6.62 20.72
CA GLU A 187 -2.50 -5.58 21.73
C GLU A 187 -2.55 -4.19 21.13
N ILE A 188 -3.26 -3.27 21.78
CA ILE A 188 -3.36 -1.87 21.40
C ILE A 188 -2.95 -0.96 22.55
N ILE A 189 -2.21 0.10 22.21
CA ILE A 189 -1.91 1.22 23.10
C ILE A 189 -2.72 2.43 22.59
N ALA A 190 -3.60 2.91 23.44
CA ALA A 190 -4.45 4.05 23.18
C ALA A 190 -4.51 4.94 24.41
N GLN A 191 -4.72 6.24 24.20
CA GLN A 191 -5.04 7.22 25.25
C GLN A 191 -6.40 7.85 24.96
N GLN A 192 -6.81 8.77 25.81
CA GLN A 192 -8.08 9.49 25.64
C GLN A 192 -8.06 10.36 24.37
N GLU A 193 -9.24 10.63 23.82
CA GLU A 193 -9.41 11.61 22.74
C GLU A 193 -8.76 12.94 23.11
N GLY A 194 -8.09 13.59 22.18
CA GLY A 194 -7.37 14.85 22.37
C GLY A 194 -5.98 14.70 23.00
N SER A 195 -5.54 13.51 23.38
CA SER A 195 -4.16 13.28 23.84
C SER A 195 -3.14 13.62 22.74
N ASP A 196 -1.91 13.92 23.16
CA ASP A 196 -0.81 14.14 22.22
C ASP A 196 -0.45 12.83 21.48
N PRO A 197 -0.55 12.78 20.15
CA PRO A 197 -0.17 11.58 19.39
C PRO A 197 1.23 11.07 19.69
N ALA A 198 2.18 11.99 19.93
CA ALA A 198 3.55 11.63 20.27
C ALA A 198 3.66 10.95 21.65
N ALA A 199 2.79 11.30 22.61
CA ALA A 199 2.73 10.60 23.89
C ALA A 199 2.21 9.16 23.74
N VAL A 200 1.20 8.95 22.88
CA VAL A 200 0.71 7.61 22.54
C VAL A 200 1.83 6.76 21.94
N ILE A 201 2.60 7.33 21.00
CA ILE A 201 3.74 6.64 20.38
C ILE A 201 4.84 6.33 21.41
N TYR A 202 5.12 7.24 22.33
CA TYR A 202 6.07 6.99 23.40
C TYR A 202 5.67 5.77 24.25
N ASP A 203 4.42 5.73 24.70
CA ASP A 203 3.89 4.60 25.50
C ASP A 203 3.87 3.31 24.66
N ALA A 204 3.53 3.39 23.37
CA ALA A 204 3.51 2.24 22.48
C ALA A 204 4.91 1.65 22.25
N VAL A 205 5.92 2.51 22.09
CA VAL A 205 7.33 2.09 22.00
C VAL A 205 7.77 1.41 23.29
N ALA A 206 7.47 2.00 24.44
CA ALA A 206 7.80 1.39 25.75
C ALA A 206 7.13 0.02 25.91
N ALA A 207 5.86 -0.09 25.51
CA ALA A 207 5.11 -1.34 25.53
C ALA A 207 5.71 -2.38 24.55
N ALA A 208 6.01 -1.98 23.31
CA ALA A 208 6.60 -2.86 22.30
C ALA A 208 7.95 -3.43 22.75
N LYS A 209 8.81 -2.59 23.33
CA LYS A 209 10.11 -3.01 23.90
C LYS A 209 9.93 -4.00 25.05
N SER A 210 9.09 -3.66 26.04
CA SER A 210 8.89 -4.51 27.22
C SER A 210 8.30 -5.87 26.90
N ARG A 211 7.44 -5.93 25.87
CA ARG A 211 6.76 -7.15 25.40
C ARG A 211 7.56 -7.90 24.33
N LYS A 212 8.68 -7.35 23.88
CA LYS A 212 9.48 -7.88 22.78
C LYS A 212 8.60 -8.11 21.53
N ALA A 213 7.86 -7.07 21.15
CA ALA A 213 7.05 -7.11 19.93
C ALA A 213 7.96 -7.18 18.70
N ASP A 214 7.55 -7.96 17.70
CA ASP A 214 8.24 -8.01 16.42
C ASP A 214 7.90 -6.76 15.59
N VAL A 215 6.64 -6.31 15.63
CA VAL A 215 6.18 -5.16 14.87
C VAL A 215 5.29 -4.26 15.73
N LEU A 216 5.61 -2.96 15.76
CA LEU A 216 4.76 -1.88 16.25
C LEU A 216 4.13 -1.17 15.06
N ILE A 217 2.80 -1.19 14.92
CA ILE A 217 2.09 -0.48 13.84
C ILE A 217 1.38 0.74 14.42
N CYS A 218 1.65 1.91 13.85
CA CYS A 218 1.14 3.20 14.31
C CYS A 218 0.10 3.74 13.32
N ASP A 219 -1.17 3.83 13.74
CA ASP A 219 -2.24 4.51 13.00
C ASP A 219 -2.21 5.99 13.29
N THR A 220 -2.06 6.85 12.26
CA THR A 220 -1.91 8.29 12.42
C THR A 220 -3.09 9.08 11.89
N ALA A 221 -3.25 10.31 12.36
CA ALA A 221 -4.21 11.27 11.80
C ALA A 221 -3.93 11.59 10.32
N GLY A 222 -4.97 11.92 9.56
CA GLY A 222 -4.86 12.21 8.12
C GLY A 222 -5.48 13.56 7.71
N ARG A 223 -5.29 14.61 8.52
CA ARG A 223 -5.94 15.91 8.32
C ARG A 223 -5.28 16.77 7.25
N LEU A 224 -5.71 16.62 5.98
CA LEU A 224 -5.14 17.36 4.86
C LEU A 224 -5.38 18.88 4.96
N HIS A 225 -6.53 19.29 5.51
CA HIS A 225 -6.89 20.73 5.66
C HIS A 225 -5.97 21.50 6.61
N ASN A 226 -5.19 20.83 7.45
CA ASN A 226 -4.18 21.42 8.32
C ASN A 226 -2.81 20.78 8.10
N LYS A 227 -2.34 20.83 6.85
CA LYS A 227 -1.12 20.15 6.39
C LYS A 227 0.11 20.51 7.24
N LYS A 228 0.26 21.79 7.64
CA LYS A 228 1.42 22.23 8.42
C LYS A 228 1.47 21.55 9.79
N ASN A 229 0.37 21.56 10.52
CA ASN A 229 0.28 20.94 11.85
C ASN A 229 0.44 19.42 11.77
N LEU A 230 -0.14 18.77 10.74
CA LEU A 230 0.03 17.34 10.52
C LEU A 230 1.51 16.98 10.28
N MET A 231 2.23 17.75 9.47
CA MET A 231 3.64 17.51 9.23
C MET A 231 4.51 17.74 10.47
N GLU A 232 4.15 18.71 11.32
CA GLU A 232 4.84 18.93 12.60
C GLU A 232 4.58 17.77 13.59
N GLU A 233 3.37 17.26 13.62
CA GLU A 233 2.98 16.08 14.40
C GLU A 233 3.77 14.85 13.96
N LEU A 234 3.81 14.55 12.66
CA LEU A 234 4.59 13.44 12.11
C LEU A 234 6.09 13.59 12.40
N ARG A 235 6.64 14.80 12.34
CA ARG A 235 8.04 15.06 12.72
C ARG A 235 8.27 14.79 14.22
N LYS A 236 7.31 15.13 15.07
CA LYS A 236 7.40 14.87 16.50
C LYS A 236 7.34 13.36 16.80
N ILE A 237 6.45 12.64 16.14
CA ILE A 237 6.35 11.17 16.19
C ILE A 237 7.69 10.54 15.79
N ASN A 238 8.25 10.94 14.64
CA ASN A 238 9.51 10.42 14.17
C ASN A 238 10.65 10.65 15.17
N ARG A 239 10.75 11.85 15.77
CA ARG A 239 11.77 12.13 16.80
C ARG A 239 11.64 11.21 18.02
N ILE A 240 10.41 10.89 18.44
CA ILE A 240 10.19 9.95 19.55
C ILE A 240 10.71 8.56 19.16
N ILE A 241 10.34 8.08 17.97
CA ILE A 241 10.81 6.78 17.48
C ILE A 241 12.35 6.78 17.37
N ASP A 242 12.96 7.86 16.83
CA ASP A 242 14.40 8.03 16.71
C ASP A 242 15.12 7.88 18.05
N LYS A 243 14.56 8.51 19.06
CA LYS A 243 15.16 8.56 20.38
C LYS A 243 14.91 7.29 21.20
N GLU A 244 13.68 6.80 21.19
CA GLU A 244 13.25 5.75 22.11
C GLU A 244 13.33 4.34 21.49
N TYR A 245 13.43 4.23 20.16
CA TYR A 245 13.48 2.93 19.46
C TYR A 245 14.47 2.94 18.29
N ALA A 246 15.66 3.47 18.51
CA ALA A 246 16.70 3.66 17.50
C ALA A 246 17.11 2.35 16.77
N ASP A 247 17.06 1.22 17.46
CA ASP A 247 17.46 -0.08 16.92
C ASP A 247 16.37 -0.76 16.06
N ALA A 248 15.12 -0.26 16.10
CA ALA A 248 14.04 -0.83 15.30
C ALA A 248 14.14 -0.37 13.83
N TYR A 249 13.89 -1.29 12.92
CA TYR A 249 13.71 -0.96 11.51
C TYR A 249 12.45 -0.08 11.33
N ARG A 250 12.52 0.88 10.43
CA ARG A 250 11.41 1.82 10.21
C ARG A 250 10.86 1.68 8.82
N GLU A 251 9.55 1.58 8.77
CA GLU A 251 8.79 1.59 7.55
C GLU A 251 7.70 2.66 7.61
N THR A 252 7.44 3.31 6.50
CA THR A 252 6.34 4.26 6.37
C THR A 252 5.44 3.83 5.21
N LEU A 253 4.23 3.43 5.54
CA LEU A 253 3.22 3.05 4.56
C LEU A 253 2.29 4.23 4.28
N VAL A 254 2.16 4.59 3.01
CA VAL A 254 1.22 5.61 2.52
C VAL A 254 -0.01 4.91 1.97
N VAL A 255 -1.18 5.26 2.51
CA VAL A 255 -2.47 4.68 2.12
C VAL A 255 -3.30 5.71 1.36
#